data_f1fb0b6a9637d8c8d42e2ed1ef36567b
#
_entry.id   f1fb0b6a9637d8c8d42e2ed1ef36567b
#
_cell.length_a   1.000
_cell.length_b   1.000
_cell.length_c   1.000
_cell.angle_alpha   90.00
_cell.angle_beta   90.00
_cell.angle_gamma   90.00
#
_symmetry.space_group_name_H-M   'P 1'
#
loop_
_entity.id
_entity.type
_entity.pdbx_description
1 polymer ?
#
loop_
_entity_poly.entity_id
_entity_poly.type
_entity_poly.pdbx_seq_one_letter_code
_entity_poly.pdbx_strand_id
1 'polypeptide(L)'
;ARRLKPGCCCCCCGGGGPDPQFARWSLWIDETPGLEFKQMVVWDKGPMGMGWHYRRSYETVLVAQKKGAKCAWYDDSHRVENIIRPGDYGIRKIIPSASDHPTLKPVELAAHFIRLHTQPGDVVLDPFMGSGTTGVACVQTGRNFIGIEIDPTYYAIAEKRIAEAQMQPALMEAAE
;
A
#
# COMPACT_ATOMS: atom_id res chain seq x y z
N ALA A 1 2.21 15.57 -8.74
CA ALA A 1 3.25 16.12 -7.85
C ALA A 1 2.96 17.54 -7.33
N ARG A 2 2.38 18.47 -8.12
CA ARG A 2 2.09 19.85 -7.67
C ARG A 2 1.17 19.94 -6.47
N ARG A 3 0.26 18.98 -6.27
CA ARG A 3 -0.72 18.96 -5.18
C ARG A 3 -0.25 18.17 -3.94
N LEU A 4 0.89 17.50 -4.02
CA LEU A 4 1.45 16.81 -2.86
C LEU A 4 2.04 17.82 -1.87
N LYS A 5 1.77 17.62 -0.59
CA LYS A 5 2.41 18.42 0.47
C LYS A 5 3.93 18.16 0.51
N PRO A 6 4.74 19.08 1.04
CA PRO A 6 6.13 18.77 1.39
C PRO A 6 6.20 17.53 2.29
N GLY A 7 7.16 16.64 2.05
CA GLY A 7 7.29 15.39 2.80
C GLY A 7 6.39 14.24 2.35
N CYS A 8 5.55 14.43 1.32
CA CYS A 8 4.63 13.39 0.83
C CYS A 8 5.39 12.26 0.13
N CYS A 9 5.12 11.03 0.52
CA CYS A 9 5.56 9.84 -0.17
C CYS A 9 4.42 9.24 -0.99
N CYS A 10 4.78 8.60 -2.10
CA CYS A 10 3.88 7.82 -2.93
C CYS A 10 4.33 6.36 -2.89
N CYS A 11 3.40 5.44 -2.64
CA CYS A 11 3.64 4.01 -2.73
C CYS A 11 2.74 3.44 -3.82
N CYS A 12 3.32 2.79 -4.83
CA CYS A 12 2.60 2.16 -5.92
C CYS A 12 2.84 0.66 -5.87
N CYS A 13 1.79 -0.13 -5.65
CA CYS A 13 1.86 -1.58 -5.71
C CYS A 13 1.78 -2.04 -7.17
N GLY A 14 2.82 -2.70 -7.66
CA GLY A 14 2.85 -3.31 -8.98
C GLY A 14 2.14 -4.65 -8.99
N GLY A 15 0.98 -4.72 -9.60
CA GLY A 15 0.24 -5.97 -9.79
C GLY A 15 0.89 -6.92 -10.78
N GLY A 16 0.53 -8.20 -10.67
CA GLY A 16 1.13 -9.32 -11.37
C GLY A 16 0.73 -9.52 -12.83
N GLY A 17 0.87 -8.55 -13.72
CA GLY A 17 0.79 -8.80 -15.15
C GLY A 17 1.94 -9.70 -15.66
N PRO A 18 1.85 -10.30 -16.85
CA PRO A 18 2.90 -11.14 -17.42
C PRO A 18 4.22 -10.38 -17.69
N ASP A 19 4.13 -9.09 -17.83
CA ASP A 19 5.26 -8.20 -18.10
C ASP A 19 5.70 -7.46 -16.82
N PRO A 20 6.99 -7.50 -16.43
CA PRO A 20 7.49 -6.80 -15.26
C PRO A 20 7.47 -5.28 -15.45
N GLN A 21 6.33 -4.67 -15.23
CA GLN A 21 6.13 -3.21 -15.41
C GLN A 21 6.96 -2.38 -14.42
N PHE A 22 7.48 -2.96 -13.35
CA PHE A 22 8.22 -2.23 -12.31
C PHE A 22 9.42 -1.45 -12.86
N ALA A 23 10.10 -1.98 -13.89
CA ALA A 23 11.23 -1.30 -14.51
C ALA A 23 10.80 -0.01 -15.22
N ARG A 24 9.65 -0.03 -15.92
CA ARG A 24 9.10 1.15 -16.58
C ARG A 24 8.52 2.14 -15.57
N TRP A 25 7.87 1.65 -14.54
CA TRP A 25 7.24 2.51 -13.53
C TRP A 25 8.28 3.34 -12.76
N SER A 26 9.43 2.76 -12.43
CA SER A 26 10.52 3.50 -11.78
C SER A 26 11.03 4.63 -12.68
N LEU A 27 11.19 4.38 -14.00
CA LEU A 27 11.56 5.40 -14.96
C LEU A 27 10.48 6.49 -15.09
N TRP A 28 9.21 6.10 -15.22
CA TRP A 28 8.11 7.07 -15.31
C TRP A 28 7.98 7.94 -14.06
N ILE A 29 8.28 7.40 -12.89
CA ILE A 29 8.33 8.19 -11.66
C ILE A 29 9.42 9.27 -11.77
N ASP A 30 10.63 8.91 -12.19
CA ASP A 30 11.73 9.86 -12.32
C ASP A 30 11.52 10.87 -13.47
N GLU A 31 10.87 10.46 -14.54
CA GLU A 31 10.49 11.33 -15.66
C GLU A 31 9.32 12.26 -15.29
N THR A 32 8.55 11.94 -14.26
CA THR A 32 7.43 12.78 -13.84
C THR A 32 7.93 14.04 -13.13
N PRO A 33 7.64 15.25 -13.66
CA PRO A 33 8.11 16.49 -13.05
C PRO A 33 7.68 16.62 -11.58
N GLY A 34 8.65 16.79 -10.70
CA GLY A 34 8.43 16.99 -9.28
C GLY A 34 8.27 15.69 -8.47
N LEU A 35 8.48 14.52 -9.08
CA LEU A 35 8.65 13.25 -8.36
C LEU A 35 10.10 12.76 -8.43
N GLU A 36 10.45 11.89 -7.52
CA GLU A 36 11.75 11.26 -7.41
C GLU A 36 11.55 9.82 -6.91
N PHE A 37 12.03 8.84 -7.67
CA PHE A 37 12.05 7.44 -7.23
C PHE A 37 13.07 7.29 -6.10
N LYS A 38 12.71 6.57 -5.05
CA LYS A 38 13.57 6.35 -3.89
C LYS A 38 13.98 4.90 -3.74
N GLN A 39 13.01 3.99 -3.76
CA GLN A 39 13.29 2.60 -3.43
C GLN A 39 12.21 1.68 -3.97
N MET A 40 12.58 0.44 -4.22
CA MET A 40 11.67 -0.68 -4.41
C MET A 40 11.64 -1.54 -3.16
N VAL A 41 10.45 -1.85 -2.70
CA VAL A 41 10.19 -2.82 -1.64
C VAL A 41 9.57 -4.05 -2.28
N VAL A 42 10.03 -5.22 -1.91
CA VAL A 42 9.51 -6.51 -2.37
C VAL A 42 8.62 -7.09 -1.28
N TRP A 43 7.38 -7.36 -1.62
CA TRP A 43 6.48 -8.11 -0.76
C TRP A 43 6.43 -9.57 -1.22
N ASP A 44 7.01 -10.46 -0.42
CA ASP A 44 6.92 -11.90 -0.60
C ASP A 44 5.52 -12.38 -0.15
N LYS A 45 4.75 -12.95 -1.08
CA LYS A 45 3.41 -13.47 -0.81
C LYS A 45 3.43 -14.90 -0.27
N GLY A 46 4.56 -15.56 -0.31
CA GLY A 46 4.77 -16.96 0.06
C GLY A 46 4.34 -17.95 -1.01
N PRO A 47 3.07 -18.02 -1.44
CA PRO A 47 2.67 -18.97 -2.48
C PRO A 47 3.09 -18.50 -3.87
N MET A 48 3.44 -19.46 -4.73
CA MET A 48 3.73 -19.19 -6.14
C MET A 48 2.45 -18.73 -6.87
N GLY A 49 2.56 -17.61 -7.54
CA GLY A 49 1.54 -17.11 -8.45
C GLY A 49 1.68 -17.64 -9.88
N MET A 50 1.01 -16.97 -10.81
CA MET A 50 1.17 -17.21 -12.24
C MET A 50 2.48 -16.61 -12.74
N GLY A 51 2.99 -17.12 -13.84
CA GLY A 51 4.21 -16.64 -14.47
C GLY A 51 4.71 -17.64 -15.51
N TRP A 52 5.77 -17.27 -16.24
CA TRP A 52 6.44 -18.14 -17.19
C TRP A 52 7.24 -19.22 -16.44
N HIS A 53 8.45 -19.61 -16.81
CA HIS A 53 9.23 -20.63 -16.11
C HIS A 53 9.55 -20.26 -14.65
N TYR A 54 9.87 -18.98 -14.40
CA TYR A 54 10.06 -18.45 -13.05
C TYR A 54 8.75 -17.87 -12.54
N ARG A 55 8.00 -18.66 -11.78
CA ARG A 55 6.71 -18.26 -11.22
C ARG A 55 6.91 -17.28 -10.08
N ARG A 56 6.20 -16.14 -10.15
CA ARG A 56 6.35 -15.07 -9.17
C ARG A 56 5.66 -15.41 -7.85
N SER A 57 6.38 -15.26 -6.75
CA SER A 57 5.87 -15.36 -5.39
C SER A 57 5.82 -13.98 -4.71
N TYR A 58 6.08 -12.90 -5.44
CA TYR A 58 6.18 -11.55 -4.87
C TYR A 58 5.40 -10.52 -5.67
N GLU A 59 5.17 -9.38 -5.03
CA GLU A 59 4.79 -8.13 -5.68
C GLU A 59 5.77 -7.02 -5.26
N THR A 60 5.82 -5.95 -6.04
CA THR A 60 6.71 -4.82 -5.76
C THR A 60 5.91 -3.60 -5.33
N VAL A 61 6.45 -2.85 -4.37
CA VAL A 61 5.98 -1.53 -3.99
C VAL A 61 7.07 -0.53 -4.32
N LEU A 62 6.78 0.41 -5.21
CA LEU A 62 7.69 1.47 -5.57
C LEU A 62 7.44 2.67 -4.67
N VAL A 63 8.48 3.10 -3.98
CA VAL A 63 8.44 4.26 -3.10
C VAL A 63 9.03 5.45 -3.82
N ALA A 64 8.26 6.51 -3.89
CA ALA A 64 8.66 7.78 -4.49
C ALA A 64 8.31 8.94 -3.55
N GLN A 65 8.96 10.07 -3.72
CA GLN A 65 8.66 11.28 -2.96
C GLN A 65 8.59 12.51 -3.86
N LYS A 66 8.03 13.58 -3.33
CA LYS A 66 8.09 14.89 -3.97
C LYS A 66 9.54 15.37 -3.99
N LYS A 67 10.05 15.70 -5.17
CA LYS A 67 11.43 16.17 -5.38
C LYS A 67 11.75 17.40 -4.53
N GLY A 68 12.88 17.36 -3.85
CA GLY A 68 13.33 18.45 -2.97
C GLY A 68 12.61 18.52 -1.62
N ALA A 69 11.70 17.60 -1.32
CA ALA A 69 11.05 17.50 -0.01
C ALA A 69 11.82 16.55 0.91
N LYS A 70 11.80 16.82 2.22
CA LYS A 70 12.27 15.85 3.22
C LYS A 70 11.30 14.67 3.24
N CYS A 71 11.80 13.43 3.17
CA CYS A 71 10.96 12.25 3.30
C CYS A 71 10.27 12.23 4.66
N ALA A 72 8.95 11.99 4.67
CA ALA A 72 8.23 11.65 5.88
C ALA A 72 8.58 10.20 6.24
N TRP A 73 9.26 10.02 7.34
CA TRP A 73 9.67 8.73 7.87
C TRP A 73 9.52 8.73 9.38
N TYR A 74 8.73 7.80 9.89
CA TYR A 74 8.30 7.76 11.30
C TYR A 74 8.71 6.44 11.99
N ASP A 75 9.81 5.84 11.55
CA ASP A 75 10.43 4.71 12.22
C ASP A 75 11.86 5.06 12.61
N ASP A 76 12.16 4.97 13.90
CA ASP A 76 13.48 5.26 14.47
C ASP A 76 14.31 3.99 14.74
N SER A 77 13.76 2.81 14.45
CA SER A 77 14.43 1.53 14.74
C SER A 77 15.62 1.25 13.81
N HIS A 78 15.66 1.86 12.63
CA HIS A 78 16.60 1.55 11.54
C HIS A 78 16.58 0.08 11.10
N ARG A 79 15.47 -0.65 11.35
CA ARG A 79 15.35 -2.10 11.09
C ARG A 79 14.33 -2.45 10.01
N VAL A 80 13.71 -1.44 9.37
CA VAL A 80 12.73 -1.67 8.31
C VAL A 80 13.45 -2.17 7.06
N GLU A 81 13.19 -3.43 6.71
CA GLU A 81 13.76 -4.05 5.52
C GLU A 81 12.95 -3.71 4.27
N ASN A 82 13.61 -3.76 3.12
CA ASN A 82 12.95 -3.62 1.82
C ASN A 82 12.44 -4.95 1.24
N ILE A 83 12.46 -6.01 2.02
CA ILE A 83 11.79 -7.29 1.73
C ILE A 83 10.85 -7.58 2.89
N ILE A 84 9.56 -7.63 2.58
CA ILE A 84 8.50 -7.96 3.55
C ILE A 84 8.14 -9.42 3.35
N ARG A 85 8.31 -10.24 4.39
CA ARG A 85 8.05 -11.67 4.36
C ARG A 85 6.71 -12.00 5.03
N PRO A 86 6.11 -13.17 4.75
CA PRO A 86 4.96 -13.65 5.51
C PRO A 86 5.29 -13.73 7.01
N GLY A 87 4.48 -13.07 7.83
CA GLY A 87 4.67 -12.94 9.28
C GLY A 87 5.23 -11.59 9.71
N ASP A 88 5.96 -10.89 8.86
CA ASP A 88 6.46 -9.55 9.16
C ASP A 88 5.29 -8.57 9.34
N TYR A 89 5.37 -7.69 10.33
CA TYR A 89 4.39 -6.64 10.60
C TYR A 89 2.92 -7.12 10.69
N GLY A 90 2.70 -8.37 11.10
CA GLY A 90 1.37 -8.99 11.14
C GLY A 90 0.80 -9.38 9.78
N ILE A 91 1.56 -9.20 8.70
CA ILE A 91 1.14 -9.55 7.34
C ILE A 91 1.15 -11.06 7.19
N ARG A 92 -0.04 -11.65 7.17
CA ARG A 92 -0.20 -13.09 7.04
C ARG A 92 0.07 -13.57 5.60
N LYS A 93 0.48 -14.83 5.48
CA LYS A 93 0.55 -15.50 4.19
C LYS A 93 -0.83 -15.45 3.52
N ILE A 94 -0.90 -15.03 2.26
CA ILE A 94 -2.15 -15.07 1.51
C ILE A 94 -2.49 -16.54 1.26
N ILE A 95 -3.64 -16.96 1.79
CA ILE A 95 -4.26 -18.23 1.43
C ILE A 95 -5.40 -17.85 0.47
N PRO A 96 -5.29 -18.18 -0.85
CA PRO A 96 -6.35 -17.86 -1.79
C PRO A 96 -7.66 -18.55 -1.34
N SER A 97 -8.71 -17.75 -1.14
CA SER A 97 -10.07 -18.25 -0.92
C SER A 97 -10.87 -18.08 -2.21
N ALA A 98 -11.74 -19.02 -2.50
CA ALA A 98 -12.61 -18.95 -3.69
C ALA A 98 -13.63 -17.77 -3.64
N SER A 99 -13.83 -17.19 -2.45
CA SER A 99 -14.72 -16.06 -2.22
C SER A 99 -14.02 -14.70 -2.27
N ASP A 100 -12.67 -14.66 -2.30
CA ASP A 100 -11.92 -13.42 -2.24
C ASP A 100 -11.65 -12.85 -3.63
N HIS A 101 -11.70 -11.53 -3.72
CA HIS A 101 -11.28 -10.84 -4.94
C HIS A 101 -9.82 -11.24 -5.28
N PRO A 102 -9.52 -11.66 -6.53
CA PRO A 102 -8.22 -12.21 -6.90
C PRO A 102 -7.02 -11.27 -6.67
N THR A 103 -7.28 -9.99 -6.40
CA THR A 103 -6.25 -8.97 -6.18
C THR A 103 -6.35 -8.27 -4.82
N LEU A 104 -7.09 -8.84 -3.86
CA LEU A 104 -7.21 -8.26 -2.52
C LEU A 104 -5.83 -8.23 -1.84
N LYS A 105 -5.40 -7.04 -1.41
CA LYS A 105 -4.17 -6.88 -0.63
C LYS A 105 -4.47 -7.00 0.87
N PRO A 106 -3.53 -7.50 1.68
CA PRO A 106 -3.66 -7.47 3.14
C PRO A 106 -3.78 -6.03 3.64
N VAL A 107 -4.68 -5.80 4.58
CA VAL A 107 -4.85 -4.48 5.22
C VAL A 107 -3.57 -4.10 5.97
N GLU A 108 -2.92 -5.06 6.58
CA GLU A 108 -1.66 -4.91 7.33
C GLU A 108 -0.52 -4.39 6.44
N LEU A 109 -0.48 -4.80 5.16
CA LEU A 109 0.51 -4.31 4.21
C LEU A 109 0.31 -2.81 3.95
N ALA A 110 -0.92 -2.37 3.71
CA ALA A 110 -1.24 -0.95 3.55
C ALA A 110 -0.96 -0.17 4.84
N ALA A 111 -1.36 -0.71 5.99
CA ALA A 111 -1.14 -0.09 7.30
C ALA A 111 0.35 0.07 7.61
N HIS A 112 1.19 -0.88 7.23
CA HIS A 112 2.65 -0.78 7.39
C HIS A 112 3.21 0.47 6.70
N PHE A 113 2.92 0.66 5.40
CA PHE A 113 3.38 1.84 4.68
C PHE A 113 2.75 3.15 5.19
N ILE A 114 1.47 3.12 5.57
CA ILE A 114 0.78 4.28 6.14
C ILE A 114 1.47 4.73 7.44
N ARG A 115 1.79 3.81 8.35
CA ARG A 115 2.49 4.15 9.61
C ARG A 115 3.90 4.71 9.37
N LEU A 116 4.64 4.16 8.41
CA LEU A 116 6.00 4.62 8.10
C LEU A 116 6.05 6.04 7.53
N HIS A 117 5.02 6.45 6.81
CA HIS A 117 5.06 7.69 6.00
C HIS A 117 4.04 8.75 6.39
N THR A 118 3.19 8.48 7.38
CA THR A 118 2.15 9.41 7.84
C THR A 118 2.01 9.38 9.35
N GLN A 119 1.38 10.43 9.91
CA GLN A 119 0.96 10.48 11.30
C GLN A 119 -0.58 10.40 11.41
N PRO A 120 -1.14 10.05 12.59
CA PRO A 120 -2.58 10.16 12.82
C PRO A 120 -3.11 11.54 12.43
N GLY A 121 -4.26 11.57 11.75
CA GLY A 121 -4.86 12.78 11.22
C GLY A 121 -4.38 13.23 9.83
N ASP A 122 -3.28 12.66 9.31
CA ASP A 122 -2.86 12.91 7.94
C ASP A 122 -3.84 12.33 6.92
N VAL A 123 -3.80 12.86 5.69
CA VAL A 123 -4.66 12.41 4.59
C VAL A 123 -3.90 11.47 3.68
N VAL A 124 -4.45 10.28 3.47
CA VAL A 124 -3.99 9.29 2.49
C VAL A 124 -4.93 9.31 1.28
N LEU A 125 -4.37 9.43 0.09
CA LEU A 125 -5.10 9.36 -1.17
C LEU A 125 -4.79 8.05 -1.89
N ASP A 126 -5.84 7.32 -2.26
CA ASP A 126 -5.75 6.17 -3.16
C ASP A 126 -6.63 6.41 -4.39
N PRO A 127 -6.04 6.76 -5.54
CA PRO A 127 -6.80 7.06 -6.76
C PRO A 127 -7.31 5.80 -7.49
N PHE A 128 -7.01 4.59 -6.99
CA PHE A 128 -7.42 3.30 -7.53
C PHE A 128 -7.78 2.35 -6.39
N MET A 129 -8.68 2.78 -5.50
CA MET A 129 -8.90 2.12 -4.21
C MET A 129 -9.44 0.69 -4.29
N GLY A 130 -10.00 0.29 -5.43
CA GLY A 130 -10.58 -1.03 -5.62
C GLY A 130 -11.60 -1.38 -4.53
N SER A 131 -11.37 -2.47 -3.82
CA SER A 131 -12.21 -2.90 -2.69
C SER A 131 -11.93 -2.18 -1.37
N GLY A 132 -11.17 -1.07 -1.36
CA GLY A 132 -11.01 -0.17 -0.20
C GLY A 132 -10.02 -0.62 0.87
N THR A 133 -9.07 -1.48 0.56
CA THR A 133 -8.07 -1.95 1.54
C THR A 133 -7.29 -0.80 2.20
N THR A 134 -6.87 0.19 1.41
CA THR A 134 -6.18 1.38 1.92
C THR A 134 -7.07 2.19 2.87
N GLY A 135 -8.36 2.33 2.54
CA GLY A 135 -9.33 3.02 3.40
C GLY A 135 -9.55 2.33 4.74
N VAL A 136 -9.68 1.00 4.74
CA VAL A 136 -9.75 0.21 5.99
C VAL A 136 -8.49 0.40 6.83
N ALA A 137 -7.30 0.35 6.20
CA ALA A 137 -6.03 0.59 6.91
C ALA A 137 -5.94 2.01 7.49
N CYS A 138 -6.47 3.02 6.79
CA CYS A 138 -6.53 4.39 7.29
C CYS A 138 -7.41 4.51 8.54
N VAL A 139 -8.60 3.89 8.53
CA VAL A 139 -9.48 3.85 9.71
C VAL A 139 -8.77 3.22 10.90
N GLN A 140 -8.16 2.04 10.71
CA GLN A 140 -7.46 1.32 11.77
C GLN A 140 -6.25 2.06 12.33
N THR A 141 -5.66 2.95 11.55
CA THR A 141 -4.45 3.70 11.93
C THR A 141 -4.72 5.17 12.26
N GLY A 142 -5.98 5.61 12.27
CA GLY A 142 -6.37 6.98 12.62
C GLY A 142 -6.00 8.02 11.55
N ARG A 143 -5.92 7.64 10.27
CA ARG A 143 -5.65 8.55 9.15
C ARG A 143 -6.94 8.88 8.43
N ASN A 144 -6.98 10.07 7.83
CA ASN A 144 -8.05 10.45 6.92
C ASN A 144 -7.82 9.81 5.54
N PHE A 145 -8.91 9.46 4.85
CA PHE A 145 -8.84 8.76 3.58
C PHE A 145 -9.61 9.48 2.47
N ILE A 146 -9.02 9.53 1.29
CA ILE A 146 -9.68 9.91 0.04
C ILE A 146 -9.46 8.78 -0.95
N GLY A 147 -10.52 8.10 -1.34
CA GLY A 147 -10.49 7.02 -2.33
C GLY A 147 -11.20 7.41 -3.61
N ILE A 148 -10.68 6.94 -4.75
CA ILE A 148 -11.31 7.07 -6.07
C ILE A 148 -11.37 5.67 -6.68
N GLU A 149 -12.56 5.30 -7.18
CA GLU A 149 -12.79 4.04 -7.90
C GLU A 149 -13.77 4.31 -9.04
N ILE A 150 -13.46 3.81 -10.23
CA ILE A 150 -14.28 4.02 -11.42
C ILE A 150 -15.39 2.97 -11.54
N ASP A 151 -15.15 1.75 -11.02
CA ASP A 151 -16.13 0.67 -11.05
C ASP A 151 -17.12 0.82 -9.87
N PRO A 152 -18.41 1.03 -10.13
CA PRO A 152 -19.41 1.24 -9.08
C PRO A 152 -19.57 0.02 -8.16
N THR A 153 -19.30 -1.18 -8.64
CA THR A 153 -19.39 -2.41 -7.84
C THR A 153 -18.27 -2.44 -6.79
N TYR A 154 -17.03 -2.16 -7.23
CA TYR A 154 -15.90 -2.07 -6.30
C TYR A 154 -16.02 -0.88 -5.35
N TYR A 155 -16.56 0.24 -5.84
CA TYR A 155 -16.85 1.39 -4.99
C TYR A 155 -17.79 1.03 -3.84
N ALA A 156 -18.91 0.37 -4.14
CA ALA A 156 -19.87 -0.06 -3.12
C ALA A 156 -19.27 -1.06 -2.11
N ILE A 157 -18.40 -1.98 -2.59
CA ILE A 157 -17.66 -2.89 -1.70
C ILE A 157 -16.72 -2.11 -0.77
N ALA A 158 -16.01 -1.13 -1.32
CA ALA A 158 -15.10 -0.30 -0.54
C ALA A 158 -15.84 0.51 0.53
N GLU A 159 -16.95 1.18 0.18
CA GLU A 159 -17.79 1.92 1.13
C GLU A 159 -18.23 1.03 2.29
N LYS A 160 -18.76 -0.15 1.98
CA LYS A 160 -19.23 -1.09 3.00
C LYS A 160 -18.08 -1.51 3.93
N ARG A 161 -16.94 -1.92 3.40
CA ARG A 161 -15.78 -2.38 4.20
C ARG A 161 -15.21 -1.27 5.08
N ILE A 162 -15.14 -0.05 4.56
CA ILE A 162 -14.64 1.10 5.32
C ILE A 162 -15.62 1.45 6.44
N ALA A 163 -16.93 1.47 6.17
CA ALA A 163 -17.96 1.71 7.17
C ALA A 163 -17.95 0.64 8.27
N GLU A 164 -17.81 -0.64 7.92
CA GLU A 164 -17.67 -1.73 8.88
C GLU A 164 -16.43 -1.55 9.77
N ALA A 165 -15.29 -1.13 9.19
CA ALA A 165 -14.09 -0.85 9.97
C ALA A 165 -14.28 0.32 10.94
N GLN A 166 -15.04 1.35 10.56
CA GLN A 166 -15.37 2.49 11.43
C GLN A 166 -16.26 2.11 12.62
N MET A 167 -17.12 1.09 12.45
CA MET A 167 -17.98 0.61 13.53
C MET A 167 -17.26 -0.30 14.53
N GLN A 168 -16.13 -0.90 14.13
CA GLN A 168 -15.32 -1.69 15.07
C GLN A 168 -14.57 -0.71 15.99
N PRO A 169 -14.67 -0.86 17.32
CA PRO A 169 -13.87 -0.04 18.20
C PRO A 169 -12.40 -0.23 17.81
N ALA A 170 -11.69 0.87 17.63
CA ALA A 170 -10.27 0.84 17.37
C ALA A 170 -9.64 -0.07 18.44
N LEU A 171 -8.99 -1.14 18.01
CA LEU A 171 -8.11 -1.89 18.89
C LEU A 171 -7.03 -0.87 19.27
N MET A 172 -7.24 -0.24 20.43
CA MET A 172 -6.22 0.61 21.05
C MET A 172 -4.99 -0.28 21.15
N GLU A 173 -3.95 0.07 20.39
CA GLU A 173 -2.62 -0.45 20.67
C GLU A 173 -2.38 -0.16 22.14
N ALA A 174 -2.39 -1.23 22.96
CA ALA A 174 -1.90 -1.13 24.32
C ALA A 174 -0.46 -0.62 24.17
N ALA A 175 -0.24 0.59 24.66
CA ALA A 175 1.10 1.14 24.82
C ALA A 175 1.80 0.24 25.85
N GLU A 176 2.73 -0.57 25.42
CA GLU A 176 3.80 -1.15 26.23
C GLU A 176 5.12 -0.54 25.83
#